data_af31d18570e6a0e36aa136fda174aec4
#
_entry.id   af31d18570e6a0e36aa136fda174aec4
#
_cell.length_a   1.000
_cell.length_b   1.000
_cell.length_c   1.000
_cell.angle_alpha   90.00
_cell.angle_beta   90.00
_cell.angle_gamma   90.00
#
_symmetry.space_group_name_H-M   'P 1'
#
loop_
_entity.id
_entity.type
_entity.pdbx_description
1 polymer ?
#
loop_
_entity_poly.entity_id
_entity_poly.type
_entity_poly.pdbx_seq_one_letter_code
_entity_poly.pdbx_strand_id
1 'polypeptide(L)'
;MIKKPGILVTGGTGYIGSHTVVELIEQGYDVFVIDNLSNSHAEVIDSIEAITGTRPGYGNIDLNNKSAVQEFLRIHKVEAIIHFAAFKAVGESVDKPVEYYRNNLVSLLNLIELCKENNIKNFVFSSSCSVYGE
;
A
#
# COMPACT_ATOMS: atom_id res chain seq x y z
N MET A 1 -9.10 26.64 -1.18
CA MET A 1 -9.00 25.35 -1.87
C MET A 1 -9.38 24.22 -0.92
N ILE A 2 -10.30 23.37 -1.34
CA ILE A 2 -10.66 22.17 -0.57
C ILE A 2 -9.56 21.14 -0.77
N LYS A 3 -8.86 20.76 0.30
CA LYS A 3 -7.86 19.70 0.26
C LYS A 3 -8.55 18.34 0.16
N LYS A 4 -8.18 17.51 -0.83
CA LYS A 4 -8.67 16.15 -0.93
C LYS A 4 -8.11 15.28 0.20
N PRO A 5 -8.81 14.18 0.55
CA PRO A 5 -8.38 13.33 1.65
C PRO A 5 -7.02 12.67 1.41
N GLY A 6 -6.36 12.30 2.50
CA GLY A 6 -5.14 11.52 2.50
C GLY A 6 -5.41 10.05 2.20
N ILE A 7 -4.69 9.47 1.25
CA ILE A 7 -4.82 8.07 0.87
C ILE A 7 -3.50 7.35 1.04
N LEU A 8 -3.51 6.28 1.82
CA LEU A 8 -2.38 5.36 1.92
C LEU A 8 -2.50 4.28 0.85
N VAL A 9 -1.46 4.13 0.04
CA VAL A 9 -1.31 3.04 -0.92
C VAL A 9 -0.24 2.08 -0.41
N THR A 10 -0.62 0.88 -0.02
CA THR A 10 0.34 -0.16 0.33
C THR A 10 0.79 -0.89 -0.93
N GLY A 11 2.08 -1.20 -1.02
CA GLY A 11 2.65 -1.70 -2.27
C GLY A 11 2.73 -0.64 -3.37
N GLY A 12 2.81 0.63 -2.97
CA GLY A 12 2.79 1.76 -3.90
C GLY A 12 4.05 1.93 -4.75
N THR A 13 5.10 1.16 -4.52
CA THR A 13 6.28 1.10 -5.40
C THR A 13 6.22 -0.06 -6.38
N GLY A 14 5.22 -0.94 -6.27
CA GLY A 14 4.97 -2.00 -7.25
C GLY A 14 4.39 -1.46 -8.57
N TYR A 15 4.18 -2.34 -9.54
CA TYR A 15 3.71 -1.94 -10.87
C TYR A 15 2.33 -1.27 -10.83
N ILE A 16 1.32 -1.96 -10.34
CA ILE A 16 -0.04 -1.41 -10.26
C ILE A 16 -0.10 -0.27 -9.23
N GLY A 17 0.53 -0.46 -8.07
CA GLY A 17 0.54 0.52 -7.00
C GLY A 17 1.12 1.86 -7.42
N SER A 18 2.24 1.87 -8.13
CA SER A 18 2.88 3.12 -8.58
C SER A 18 2.03 3.89 -9.60
N HIS A 19 1.39 3.19 -10.53
CA HIS A 19 0.44 3.82 -11.46
C HIS A 19 -0.77 4.40 -10.71
N THR A 20 -1.28 3.71 -9.71
CA THR A 20 -2.37 4.21 -8.86
C THR A 20 -1.95 5.46 -8.09
N VAL A 21 -0.73 5.47 -7.54
CA VAL A 21 -0.18 6.64 -6.83
C VAL A 21 -0.12 7.86 -7.75
N VAL A 22 0.40 7.70 -8.98
CA VAL A 22 0.45 8.79 -9.97
C VAL A 22 -0.95 9.33 -10.23
N GLU A 23 -1.91 8.47 -10.54
CA GLU A 23 -3.29 8.87 -10.82
C GLU A 23 -3.92 9.63 -9.64
N LEU A 24 -3.75 9.15 -8.42
CA LEU A 24 -4.28 9.80 -7.22
C LEU A 24 -3.69 11.20 -7.02
N ILE A 25 -2.38 11.35 -7.20
CA ILE A 25 -1.72 12.66 -7.09
C ILE A 25 -2.26 13.61 -8.16
N GLU A 26 -2.38 13.17 -9.40
CA GLU A 26 -2.92 13.97 -10.50
C GLU A 26 -4.38 14.39 -10.27
N GLN A 27 -5.15 13.55 -9.58
CA GLN A 27 -6.50 13.88 -9.13
C GLN A 27 -6.54 14.80 -7.89
N GLY A 28 -5.38 15.15 -7.32
CA GLY A 28 -5.24 16.11 -6.23
C GLY A 28 -5.36 15.52 -4.82
N TYR A 29 -5.29 14.19 -4.68
CA TYR A 29 -5.24 13.55 -3.36
C TYR A 29 -3.86 13.72 -2.70
N ASP A 30 -3.85 13.74 -1.37
CA ASP A 30 -2.62 13.65 -0.58
C ASP A 30 -2.26 12.18 -0.44
N VAL A 31 -1.15 11.76 -1.01
CA VAL A 31 -0.84 10.32 -1.15
C VAL A 31 0.35 9.92 -0.31
N PHE A 32 0.19 8.84 0.41
CA PHE A 32 1.21 8.19 1.22
C PHE A 32 1.45 6.77 0.73
N VAL A 33 2.68 6.30 0.80
CA VAL A 33 3.07 4.97 0.33
C VAL A 33 3.78 4.21 1.44
N ILE A 34 3.36 2.98 1.67
CA ILE A 34 4.12 2.00 2.45
C ILE A 34 4.49 0.83 1.54
N ASP A 35 5.76 0.51 1.50
CA ASP A 35 6.30 -0.64 0.78
C ASP A 35 7.58 -1.12 1.45
N ASN A 36 7.78 -2.43 1.59
CA ASN A 36 9.00 -2.99 2.15
C ASN A 36 10.08 -3.29 1.11
N LEU A 37 9.80 -2.96 -0.17
CA LEU A 37 10.72 -3.12 -1.30
C LEU A 37 11.12 -4.59 -1.59
N SER A 38 10.34 -5.57 -1.13
CA SER A 38 10.65 -6.98 -1.38
C SER A 38 10.61 -7.36 -2.87
N ASN A 39 9.78 -6.66 -3.67
CA ASN A 39 9.62 -6.88 -5.11
C ASN A 39 9.65 -5.58 -5.92
N SER A 40 10.27 -4.52 -5.39
CA SER A 40 10.30 -3.19 -6.03
C SER A 40 11.52 -2.40 -5.58
N HIS A 41 11.64 -1.17 -6.04
CA HIS A 41 12.78 -0.30 -5.79
C HIS A 41 12.34 1.07 -5.28
N ALA A 42 13.12 1.67 -4.38
CA ALA A 42 12.82 2.99 -3.79
C ALA A 42 12.84 4.12 -4.84
N GLU A 43 13.60 3.96 -5.92
CA GLU A 43 13.69 4.91 -7.03
C GLU A 43 12.35 5.14 -7.74
N VAL A 44 11.38 4.25 -7.53
CA VAL A 44 10.00 4.45 -8.04
C VAL A 44 9.38 5.71 -7.44
N ILE A 45 9.69 6.05 -6.18
CA ILE A 45 9.22 7.28 -5.54
C ILE A 45 9.79 8.52 -6.25
N ASP A 46 11.07 8.48 -6.65
CA ASP A 46 11.69 9.57 -7.42
C ASP A 46 11.03 9.71 -8.80
N SER A 47 10.69 8.59 -9.43
CA SER A 47 9.99 8.57 -10.72
C SER A 47 8.57 9.16 -10.61
N ILE A 48 7.85 8.84 -9.55
CA ILE A 48 6.52 9.42 -9.28
C ILE A 48 6.62 10.94 -9.13
N GLU A 49 7.60 11.42 -8.36
CA GLU A 49 7.85 12.86 -8.21
C GLU A 49 8.20 13.54 -9.53
N ALA A 50 9.04 12.90 -10.35
CA ALA A 50 9.41 13.43 -11.67
C ALA A 50 8.22 13.54 -12.62
N ILE A 51 7.27 12.59 -12.55
CA ILE A 51 6.06 12.59 -13.40
C ILE A 51 5.03 13.60 -12.91
N THR A 52 4.76 13.63 -11.61
CA THR A 52 3.64 14.38 -11.04
C THR A 52 4.01 15.76 -10.49
N GLY A 53 5.29 16.00 -10.27
CA GLY A 53 5.78 17.20 -9.56
C GLY A 53 5.56 17.14 -8.05
N THR A 54 5.03 16.04 -7.52
CA THR A 54 4.72 15.87 -6.10
C THR A 54 5.33 14.57 -5.57
N ARG A 55 6.08 14.68 -4.48
CA ARG A 55 6.63 13.50 -3.80
C ARG A 55 5.63 12.98 -2.78
N PRO A 56 5.15 11.72 -2.91
CA PRO A 56 4.29 11.13 -1.88
C PRO A 56 5.07 10.91 -0.58
N GLY A 57 4.37 10.95 0.55
CA GLY A 57 4.93 10.48 1.81
C GLY A 57 5.28 9.00 1.69
N TYR A 58 6.48 8.59 2.14
CA TYR A 58 6.95 7.22 1.95
C TYR A 58 7.51 6.62 3.23
N GLY A 59 7.13 5.38 3.51
CA GLY A 59 7.69 4.54 4.56
C GLY A 59 8.17 3.20 4.01
N ASN A 60 9.46 2.90 4.21
CA ASN A 60 9.97 1.55 4.00
C ASN A 60 9.61 0.72 5.24
N ILE A 61 8.44 0.13 5.22
CA ILE A 61 7.84 -0.55 6.37
C ILE A 61 7.26 -1.88 5.94
N ASP A 62 7.53 -2.93 6.71
CA ASP A 62 6.83 -4.20 6.59
C ASP A 62 5.48 -4.11 7.29
N LEU A 63 4.40 -4.40 6.58
CA LEU A 63 3.04 -4.39 7.12
C LEU A 63 2.80 -5.45 8.23
N ASN A 64 3.67 -6.44 8.35
CA ASN A 64 3.68 -7.37 9.47
C ASN A 64 4.16 -6.71 10.77
N ASN A 65 4.84 -5.58 10.69
CA ASN A 65 5.22 -4.75 11.83
C ASN A 65 4.12 -3.72 12.12
N LYS A 66 3.09 -4.12 12.84
CA LYS A 66 1.93 -3.28 13.17
C LYS A 66 2.32 -1.97 13.85
N SER A 67 3.30 -2.01 14.77
CA SER A 67 3.75 -0.82 15.50
C SER A 67 4.36 0.24 14.57
N ALA A 68 5.14 -0.18 13.57
CA ALA A 68 5.72 0.73 12.60
C ALA A 68 4.64 1.36 11.69
N VAL A 69 3.64 0.59 11.30
CA VAL A 69 2.50 1.11 10.53
C VAL A 69 1.69 2.10 11.36
N GLN A 70 1.43 1.79 12.63
CA GLN A 70 0.72 2.70 13.55
C GLN A 70 1.45 4.03 13.69
N GLU A 71 2.77 4.01 13.83
CA GLU A 71 3.57 5.24 13.93
C GLU A 71 3.50 6.06 12.63
N PHE A 72 3.50 5.40 11.48
CA PHE A 72 3.32 6.06 10.19
C PHE A 72 1.95 6.75 10.11
N LEU A 73 0.88 6.06 10.52
CA LEU A 73 -0.48 6.62 10.54
C LEU A 73 -0.64 7.76 11.55
N ARG A 74 0.14 7.75 12.63
CA ARG A 74 0.16 8.84 13.60
C ARG A 74 0.74 10.14 13.04
N ILE A 75 1.75 10.02 12.17
CA ILE A 75 2.43 11.16 11.55
C ILE A 75 1.64 11.71 10.37
N HIS A 76 0.99 10.85 9.61
CA HIS A 76 0.30 11.19 8.38
C HIS A 76 -1.22 11.08 8.55
N LYS A 77 -1.94 12.09 8.07
CA LYS A 77 -3.42 12.07 8.10
C LYS A 77 -3.96 11.20 6.98
N VAL A 78 -4.20 9.93 7.28
CA VAL A 78 -4.77 8.95 6.35
C VAL A 78 -6.26 8.79 6.59
N GLU A 79 -7.06 8.90 5.54
CA GLU A 79 -8.53 8.79 5.58
C GLU A 79 -9.05 7.60 4.78
N ALA A 80 -8.20 7.04 3.90
CA ALA A 80 -8.51 5.84 3.13
C ALA A 80 -7.25 5.02 2.88
N ILE A 81 -7.42 3.71 2.69
CA ILE A 81 -6.32 2.79 2.35
C ILE A 81 -6.67 2.03 1.08
N ILE A 82 -5.72 1.96 0.15
CA ILE A 82 -5.74 1.05 -0.99
C ILE A 82 -4.61 0.04 -0.80
N HIS A 83 -4.97 -1.23 -0.67
CA HIS A 83 -4.04 -2.30 -0.32
C HIS A 83 -3.66 -3.15 -1.51
N PHE A 84 -2.44 -2.96 -2.04
CA PHE A 84 -1.84 -3.78 -3.09
C PHE A 84 -0.69 -4.67 -2.59
N ALA A 85 -0.14 -4.37 -1.42
CA ALA A 85 1.02 -5.09 -0.89
C ALA A 85 0.67 -6.56 -0.59
N ALA A 86 1.24 -7.47 -1.37
CA ALA A 86 1.09 -8.91 -1.20
C ALA A 86 2.15 -9.65 -2.01
N PHE A 87 2.47 -10.89 -1.61
CA PHE A 87 3.18 -11.82 -2.48
C PHE A 87 2.19 -12.39 -3.51
N LYS A 88 2.51 -12.31 -4.79
CA LYS A 88 1.59 -12.61 -5.89
C LYS A 88 2.05 -13.74 -6.83
N ALA A 89 3.28 -14.20 -6.73
CA ALA A 89 3.81 -15.24 -7.59
C ALA A 89 3.19 -16.62 -7.26
N VAL A 90 2.35 -17.15 -8.15
CA VAL A 90 1.61 -18.40 -7.93
C VAL A 90 2.55 -19.58 -7.71
N GLY A 91 3.60 -19.72 -8.52
CA GLY A 91 4.59 -20.79 -8.35
C GLY A 91 5.28 -20.75 -6.98
N GLU A 92 5.74 -19.60 -6.56
CA GLU A 92 6.38 -19.41 -5.26
C GLU A 92 5.40 -19.68 -4.10
N SER A 93 4.11 -19.38 -4.26
CA SER A 93 3.10 -19.66 -3.23
C SER A 93 2.88 -21.16 -3.00
N VAL A 94 3.13 -21.99 -4.00
CA VAL A 94 3.08 -23.45 -3.87
C VAL A 94 4.31 -23.97 -3.12
N ASP A 95 5.48 -23.41 -3.38
CA ASP A 95 6.74 -23.81 -2.75
C ASP A 95 6.84 -23.33 -1.30
N LYS A 96 6.27 -22.14 -1.00
CA LYS A 96 6.34 -21.46 0.31
C LYS A 96 4.98 -21.04 0.84
N PRO A 97 4.02 -21.96 1.00
CA PRO A 97 2.63 -21.61 1.33
C PRO A 97 2.49 -20.90 2.68
N VAL A 98 3.23 -21.33 3.70
CA VAL A 98 3.15 -20.74 5.04
C VAL A 98 3.64 -19.30 5.04
N GLU A 99 4.72 -19.00 4.34
CA GLU A 99 5.25 -17.64 4.23
C GLU A 99 4.27 -16.72 3.49
N TYR A 100 3.64 -17.20 2.41
CA TYR A 100 2.62 -16.48 1.66
C TYR A 100 1.39 -16.18 2.50
N TYR A 101 0.85 -17.18 3.20
CA TYR A 101 -0.28 -16.98 4.10
C TYR A 101 0.05 -15.99 5.21
N ARG A 102 1.18 -16.18 5.87
CA ARG A 102 1.61 -15.29 6.95
C ARG A 102 1.75 -13.84 6.46
N ASN A 103 2.50 -13.62 5.39
CA ASN A 103 2.69 -12.28 4.86
C ASN A 103 1.38 -11.62 4.43
N ASN A 104 0.56 -12.32 3.65
CA ASN A 104 -0.65 -11.74 3.07
C ASN A 104 -1.77 -11.57 4.08
N LEU A 105 -1.96 -12.53 4.99
CA LEU A 105 -3.04 -12.48 5.98
C LEU A 105 -2.70 -11.59 7.17
N VAL A 106 -1.50 -11.68 7.72
CA VAL A 106 -1.10 -10.85 8.87
C VAL A 106 -1.05 -9.38 8.49
N SER A 107 -0.50 -9.05 7.32
CA SER A 107 -0.47 -7.67 6.83
C SER A 107 -1.88 -7.09 6.66
N LEU A 108 -2.80 -7.86 6.09
CA LEU A 108 -4.19 -7.46 5.93
C LEU A 108 -4.89 -7.27 7.29
N LEU A 109 -4.73 -8.21 8.21
CA LEU A 109 -5.32 -8.13 9.54
C LEU A 109 -4.80 -6.91 10.30
N ASN A 110 -3.50 -6.64 10.26
CA ASN A 110 -2.91 -5.46 10.87
C ASN A 110 -3.53 -4.17 10.32
N LEU A 111 -3.72 -4.07 9.01
CA LEU A 111 -4.33 -2.89 8.39
C LEU A 111 -5.79 -2.72 8.81
N ILE A 112 -6.58 -3.80 8.86
CA ILE A 112 -7.99 -3.75 9.28
C ILE A 112 -8.10 -3.31 10.73
N GLU A 113 -7.27 -3.84 11.62
CA GLU A 113 -7.22 -3.41 13.02
C GLU A 113 -6.84 -1.93 13.14
N LEU A 114 -5.82 -1.49 12.41
CA LEU A 114 -5.39 -0.10 12.40
C LEU A 114 -6.44 0.85 11.80
N CYS A 115 -7.20 0.41 10.82
CA CYS A 115 -8.34 1.18 10.31
C CYS A 115 -9.36 1.46 11.43
N LYS A 116 -9.68 0.44 12.23
CA LYS A 116 -10.58 0.58 13.36
C LYS A 116 -10.00 1.52 14.43
N GLU A 117 -8.75 1.32 14.81
CA GLU A 117 -8.07 2.10 15.84
C GLU A 117 -7.90 3.59 15.44
N ASN A 118 -7.72 3.89 14.16
CA ASN A 118 -7.50 5.23 13.62
C ASN A 118 -8.75 5.84 12.96
N ASN A 119 -9.91 5.20 13.08
CA ASN A 119 -11.18 5.64 12.49
C ASN A 119 -11.11 5.86 10.96
N ILE A 120 -10.35 5.01 10.27
CA ILE A 120 -10.28 4.97 8.81
C ILE A 120 -11.41 4.08 8.29
N LYS A 121 -12.36 4.66 7.55
CA LYS A 121 -13.60 4.00 7.14
C LYS A 121 -13.59 3.47 5.71
N ASN A 122 -12.64 3.93 4.90
CA ASN A 122 -12.57 3.59 3.49
C ASN A 122 -11.36 2.68 3.24
N PHE A 123 -11.63 1.46 2.80
CA PHE A 123 -10.61 0.45 2.52
C PHE A 123 -10.90 -0.25 1.20
N VAL A 124 -9.94 -0.19 0.28
CA VAL A 124 -10.00 -0.90 -1.00
C VAL A 124 -8.98 -2.02 -0.98
N PHE A 125 -9.43 -3.22 -1.23
CA PHE A 125 -8.60 -4.42 -1.28
C PHE A 125 -8.45 -4.90 -2.72
N SER A 126 -7.21 -4.99 -3.20
CA SER A 126 -6.91 -5.60 -4.48
C SER A 126 -6.91 -7.13 -4.34
N SER A 127 -8.01 -7.75 -4.73
CA SER A 127 -8.18 -9.21 -4.70
C SER A 127 -7.34 -9.90 -5.77
N SER A 128 -7.26 -11.23 -5.71
CA SER A 128 -6.52 -12.04 -6.67
C SER A 128 -7.17 -12.00 -8.05
N CYS A 129 -6.37 -11.80 -9.09
CA CYS A 129 -6.83 -11.93 -10.48
C CYS A 129 -7.15 -13.38 -10.87
N SER A 130 -6.63 -14.37 -10.15
CA SER A 130 -6.90 -15.78 -10.40
C SER A 130 -8.37 -16.19 -10.20
N VAL A 131 -9.20 -15.36 -9.56
CA VAL A 131 -10.66 -15.62 -9.44
C VAL A 131 -11.39 -15.58 -10.78
N TYR A 132 -10.78 -14.97 -11.79
CA TYR A 132 -11.38 -14.87 -13.13
C TYR A 132 -11.05 -16.07 -14.02
N GLY A 133 -10.15 -16.98 -13.59
CA GLY A 133 -9.71 -18.14 -14.35
C GLY A 133 -8.73 -17.78 -15.49
N GLU A 134 -8.57 -18.73 -16.41
CA GLU A 134 -7.77 -18.60 -17.63
C GLU A 134 -8.65 -18.23 -18.84
#